data_ae13d613acc2027b95bd7cc551409595
#
_entry.id   ae13d613acc2027b95bd7cc551409595
#
_cell.length_a   1.000
_cell.length_b   1.000
_cell.length_c   1.000
_cell.angle_alpha   90.00
_cell.angle_beta   90.00
_cell.angle_gamma   90.00
#
_symmetry.space_group_name_H-M   'P 1'
#
loop_
_entity.id
_entity.type
_entity.pdbx_description
1 polymer ?
#
loop_
_entity_poly.entity_id
_entity_poly.type
_entity_poly.pdbx_seq_one_letter_code
_entity_poly.pdbx_strand_id
1 'polypeptide(L)'
;MRHKDEVSVVPSDHKVDAEDPAHVAVDLTRLRRRITPRDEWRQMFDENGRLMATHYWRDDMNGVDWEAVLRRYRPLVDRIHSVDDLYDILWETVGELNTSHSYVSPAGLDGDPSLRAGLLGADYGVPTDDGVPIVRVVPGESSDPLAWSPLRAAGVALRDGDVIVAVDGNKLGHDLSLGEALEGSAGRTVELTVRTGDQMRRVAVVPMADEAPLRYHDWVASRRRYVEERSGGRLGYLHVPDMVSNGWAELHRQIVEATRHEGVVADVRFNHGGHTSQLVVERLSRQVLGWDFGKWYDTPATYPQNAVRGPIVMVTNQWAGSDGDIVS
;
A
#
# COMPACT_ATOMS: atom_id res chain seq x y z
N MET A 1 10.54 34.73 5.81
CA MET A 1 9.42 33.76 5.98
C MET A 1 9.81 32.43 5.34
N ARG A 2 9.40 31.33 5.91
CA ARG A 2 9.59 29.99 5.30
C ARG A 2 8.22 29.35 5.10
N HIS A 3 7.97 28.84 3.91
CA HIS A 3 6.79 28.04 3.60
C HIS A 3 7.21 26.79 2.81
N LYS A 4 7.04 25.62 3.42
CA LYS A 4 7.57 24.35 2.88
C LYS A 4 9.07 24.47 2.58
N ASP A 5 9.45 24.30 1.32
CA ASP A 5 10.84 24.33 0.84
C ASP A 5 11.28 25.69 0.32
N GLU A 6 10.39 26.70 0.37
CA GLU A 6 10.70 28.07 -0.06
C GLU A 6 11.05 28.96 1.12
N VAL A 7 12.10 29.75 0.94
CA VAL A 7 12.48 30.82 1.86
C VAL A 7 12.32 32.16 1.14
N SER A 8 11.59 33.07 1.76
CA SER A 8 11.35 34.40 1.18
C SER A 8 11.71 35.48 2.15
N VAL A 9 12.20 36.60 1.62
CA VAL A 9 12.39 37.86 2.34
C VAL A 9 11.20 38.77 2.01
N VAL A 10 10.50 39.19 3.05
CA VAL A 10 9.33 40.05 2.93
C VAL A 10 9.42 41.17 3.97
N PRO A 11 8.82 42.36 3.72
CA PRO A 11 8.67 43.39 4.73
C PRO A 11 7.98 42.85 5.99
N SER A 12 8.34 43.40 7.16
CA SER A 12 7.79 42.95 8.45
C SER A 12 6.61 43.82 8.93
N ASP A 13 6.37 44.94 8.29
CA ASP A 13 5.41 45.99 8.71
C ASP A 13 4.06 45.88 7.98
N HIS A 14 3.99 45.11 6.89
CA HIS A 14 2.75 44.86 6.17
C HIS A 14 2.76 43.51 5.48
N LYS A 15 1.57 43.04 5.10
CA LYS A 15 1.39 41.78 4.39
C LYS A 15 1.65 41.99 2.89
N VAL A 16 2.45 41.12 2.30
CA VAL A 16 2.74 41.09 0.85
C VAL A 16 2.24 39.81 0.24
N ASP A 17 1.69 39.89 -0.94
CA ASP A 17 1.30 38.73 -1.74
C ASP A 17 2.51 38.17 -2.53
N ALA A 18 2.40 36.94 -3.01
CA ALA A 18 3.50 36.26 -3.70
C ALA A 18 3.94 36.95 -5.00
N GLU A 19 3.04 37.73 -5.61
CA GLU A 19 3.28 38.50 -6.85
C GLU A 19 3.81 39.91 -6.59
N ASP A 20 3.89 40.33 -5.33
CA ASP A 20 4.39 41.65 -4.96
C ASP A 20 5.92 41.74 -5.17
N PRO A 21 6.44 42.79 -5.81
CA PRO A 21 7.88 42.98 -5.98
C PRO A 21 8.69 43.01 -4.66
N ALA A 22 8.03 43.31 -3.54
CA ALA A 22 8.63 43.22 -2.21
C ALA A 22 8.75 41.81 -1.66
N HIS A 23 8.13 40.81 -2.34
CA HIS A 23 8.30 39.39 -2.03
C HIS A 23 9.49 38.83 -2.81
N VAL A 24 10.62 38.68 -2.14
CA VAL A 24 11.85 38.17 -2.77
C VAL A 24 12.08 36.72 -2.38
N ALA A 25 11.90 35.81 -3.34
CA ALA A 25 12.25 34.40 -3.14
C ALA A 25 13.78 34.24 -3.08
N VAL A 26 14.26 33.51 -2.09
CA VAL A 26 15.68 33.20 -1.95
C VAL A 26 16.01 31.97 -2.79
N ASP A 27 16.90 32.12 -3.76
CA ASP A 27 17.39 31.00 -4.56
C ASP A 27 18.32 30.09 -3.73
N LEU A 28 17.76 29.00 -3.21
CA LEU A 28 18.51 27.98 -2.47
C LEU A 28 19.23 26.97 -3.37
N THR A 29 18.96 26.96 -4.66
CA THR A 29 19.58 26.00 -5.60
C THR A 29 21.08 26.24 -5.78
N ARG A 30 21.55 27.41 -5.40
CA ARG A 30 22.97 27.78 -5.43
C ARG A 30 23.77 27.28 -4.23
N LEU A 31 23.09 26.87 -3.16
CA LEU A 31 23.76 26.36 -1.97
C LEU A 31 24.41 25.01 -2.31
N ARG A 32 25.66 24.89 -1.95
CA ARG A 32 26.44 23.67 -2.07
C ARG A 32 27.11 23.37 -0.73
N ARG A 33 26.98 22.14 -0.27
CA ARG A 33 27.65 21.64 0.91
C ARG A 33 28.48 20.42 0.52
N ARG A 34 29.71 20.37 0.96
CA ARG A 34 30.50 19.14 0.89
C ARG A 34 30.09 18.28 2.07
N ILE A 35 29.71 17.04 1.79
CA ILE A 35 29.40 16.03 2.81
C ILE A 35 30.45 14.92 2.76
N THR A 36 30.75 14.37 3.92
CA THR A 36 31.52 13.12 4.08
C THR A 36 30.53 12.08 4.57
N PRO A 37 30.08 11.12 3.73
CA PRO A 37 28.99 10.22 4.11
C PRO A 37 29.19 9.54 5.47
N ARG A 38 30.41 9.06 5.76
CA ARG A 38 30.71 8.42 7.05
C ARG A 38 30.52 9.33 8.26
N ASP A 39 30.88 10.60 8.14
CA ASP A 39 30.68 11.56 9.23
C ASP A 39 29.21 11.89 9.41
N GLU A 40 28.47 11.97 8.31
CA GLU A 40 27.02 12.17 8.32
C GLU A 40 26.30 10.96 8.94
N TRP A 41 26.67 9.73 8.58
CA TRP A 41 26.11 8.51 9.19
C TRP A 41 26.36 8.42 10.69
N ARG A 42 27.55 8.80 11.15
CA ARG A 42 27.85 8.91 12.59
C ARG A 42 26.93 9.92 13.27
N GLN A 43 26.79 11.11 12.67
CA GLN A 43 25.90 12.14 13.17
C GLN A 43 24.44 11.66 13.22
N MET A 44 23.96 10.97 12.17
CA MET A 44 22.60 10.44 12.13
C MET A 44 22.36 9.41 13.24
N PHE A 45 23.31 8.52 13.48
CA PHE A 45 23.23 7.54 14.57
C PHE A 45 23.23 8.21 15.95
N ASP A 46 24.16 9.12 16.19
CA ASP A 46 24.27 9.83 17.47
C ASP A 46 23.02 10.69 17.74
N GLU A 47 22.49 11.34 16.70
CA GLU A 47 21.27 12.14 16.78
C GLU A 47 20.02 11.27 17.02
N ASN A 48 19.91 10.10 16.36
CA ASN A 48 18.86 9.14 16.66
C ASN A 48 18.88 8.72 18.12
N GLY A 49 20.06 8.40 18.66
CA GLY A 49 20.21 8.07 20.09
C GLY A 49 19.72 9.18 21.01
N ARG A 50 20.08 10.44 20.71
CA ARG A 50 19.63 11.61 21.45
C ARG A 50 18.13 11.84 21.34
N LEU A 51 17.57 11.74 20.13
CA LEU A 51 16.13 11.92 19.90
C LEU A 51 15.32 10.86 20.65
N MET A 52 15.71 9.60 20.60
CA MET A 52 15.03 8.54 21.33
C MET A 52 15.06 8.81 22.83
N ALA A 53 16.21 9.15 23.41
CA ALA A 53 16.31 9.48 24.83
C ALA A 53 15.45 10.70 25.23
N THR A 54 15.31 11.70 24.35
CA THR A 54 14.56 12.92 24.65
C THR A 54 13.05 12.73 24.51
N HIS A 55 12.58 11.91 23.56
CA HIS A 55 11.18 11.79 23.20
C HIS A 55 10.54 10.48 23.64
N TYR A 56 11.32 9.55 24.22
CA TYR A 56 10.72 8.33 24.73
C TYR A 56 9.68 8.65 25.81
N TRP A 57 8.62 7.88 25.86
CA TRP A 57 7.45 8.13 26.73
C TRP A 57 7.72 7.97 28.25
N ARG A 58 8.88 7.42 28.62
CA ARG A 58 9.34 7.24 30.00
C ARG A 58 10.82 7.66 30.13
N ASP A 59 11.12 8.39 31.19
CA ASP A 59 12.48 8.86 31.47
C ASP A 59 13.48 7.73 31.73
N ASP A 60 13.00 6.59 32.28
CA ASP A 60 13.80 5.40 32.58
C ASP A 60 14.00 4.46 31.37
N MET A 61 13.62 4.90 30.17
CA MET A 61 13.67 4.10 28.93
C MET A 61 13.03 2.71 29.08
N ASN A 62 12.00 2.59 29.95
CA ASN A 62 11.36 1.32 30.29
C ASN A 62 12.31 0.24 30.85
N GLY A 63 13.36 0.67 31.56
CA GLY A 63 14.38 -0.20 32.14
C GLY A 63 15.52 -0.61 31.18
N VAL A 64 15.53 -0.11 29.96
CA VAL A 64 16.59 -0.35 28.98
C VAL A 64 17.80 0.55 29.29
N ASP A 65 18.98 -0.02 29.44
CA ASP A 65 20.23 0.74 29.48
C ASP A 65 20.56 1.27 28.08
N TRP A 66 19.91 2.40 27.73
CA TRP A 66 20.00 2.99 26.40
C TRP A 66 21.45 3.35 26.01
N GLU A 67 22.23 3.82 26.96
CA GLU A 67 23.64 4.14 26.73
C GLU A 67 24.45 2.88 26.39
N ALA A 68 24.17 1.74 27.05
CA ALA A 68 24.81 0.47 26.71
C ALA A 68 24.40 -0.02 25.30
N VAL A 69 23.14 0.17 24.92
CA VAL A 69 22.67 -0.12 23.57
C VAL A 69 23.44 0.72 22.55
N LEU A 70 23.50 2.04 22.73
CA LEU A 70 24.23 2.93 21.81
C LEU A 70 25.71 2.56 21.71
N ARG A 71 26.37 2.26 22.84
CA ARG A 71 27.76 1.83 22.83
C ARG A 71 27.99 0.52 22.07
N ARG A 72 27.03 -0.39 22.05
CA ARG A 72 27.09 -1.66 21.31
C ARG A 72 27.02 -1.46 19.81
N TYR A 73 26.07 -0.65 19.34
CA TYR A 73 25.82 -0.47 17.92
C TYR A 73 26.71 0.57 17.25
N ARG A 74 27.15 1.59 17.98
CA ARG A 74 27.98 2.69 17.45
C ARG A 74 29.18 2.25 16.60
N PRO A 75 29.97 1.24 17.01
CA PRO A 75 31.13 0.78 16.22
C PRO A 75 30.74 0.16 14.86
N LEU A 76 29.51 -0.31 14.69
CA LEU A 76 29.04 -0.88 13.43
C LEU A 76 28.90 0.21 12.35
N VAL A 77 28.54 1.44 12.74
CA VAL A 77 28.41 2.58 11.81
C VAL A 77 29.73 2.89 11.10
N ASP A 78 30.88 2.59 11.71
CA ASP A 78 32.18 2.80 11.09
C ASP A 78 32.53 1.74 10.02
N ARG A 79 31.73 0.67 9.93
CA ARG A 79 31.96 -0.49 9.05
C ARG A 79 31.03 -0.56 7.86
N ILE A 80 29.99 0.27 7.83
CA ILE A 80 28.99 0.27 6.76
C ILE A 80 29.52 0.92 5.48
N HIS A 81 28.87 0.59 4.37
CA HIS A 81 29.25 1.07 3.03
C HIS A 81 28.12 1.82 2.32
N SER A 82 26.90 1.74 2.82
CA SER A 82 25.71 2.40 2.26
C SER A 82 24.87 3.06 3.36
N VAL A 83 23.95 3.92 2.96
CA VAL A 83 22.96 4.49 3.86
C VAL A 83 21.91 3.44 4.27
N ASP A 84 21.67 2.45 3.42
CA ASP A 84 20.74 1.35 3.74
C ASP A 84 21.27 0.50 4.89
N ASP A 85 22.58 0.22 4.92
CA ASP A 85 23.20 -0.44 6.07
C ASP A 85 23.01 0.38 7.37
N LEU A 86 23.03 1.73 7.27
CA LEU A 86 22.74 2.58 8.43
C LEU A 86 21.28 2.42 8.88
N TYR A 87 20.33 2.37 7.96
CA TYR A 87 18.91 2.18 8.30
C TYR A 87 18.70 0.85 9.02
N ASP A 88 19.37 -0.22 8.61
CA ASP A 88 19.33 -1.52 9.29
C ASP A 88 19.89 -1.41 10.73
N ILE A 89 21.02 -0.75 10.92
CA ILE A 89 21.59 -0.53 12.27
C ILE A 89 20.64 0.31 13.13
N LEU A 90 20.02 1.34 12.56
CA LEU A 90 19.04 2.18 13.28
C LEU A 90 17.82 1.36 13.69
N TRP A 91 17.28 0.50 12.80
CA TRP A 91 16.18 -0.41 13.12
C TRP A 91 16.53 -1.36 14.27
N GLU A 92 17.67 -2.01 14.20
CA GLU A 92 18.15 -2.89 15.27
C GLU A 92 18.30 -2.14 16.61
N THR A 93 18.89 -0.94 16.55
CA THR A 93 19.09 -0.09 17.74
C THR A 93 17.74 0.31 18.38
N VAL A 94 16.79 0.74 17.56
CA VAL A 94 15.46 1.15 18.03
C VAL A 94 14.65 -0.06 18.51
N GLY A 95 14.84 -1.24 17.89
CA GLY A 95 14.23 -2.50 18.29
C GLY A 95 14.55 -2.91 19.73
N GLU A 96 15.72 -2.55 20.26
CA GLU A 96 16.09 -2.82 21.66
C GLU A 96 15.19 -2.13 22.70
N LEU A 97 14.45 -1.09 22.29
CA LEU A 97 13.49 -0.42 23.16
C LEU A 97 12.22 -1.26 23.41
N ASN A 98 12.03 -2.33 22.63
CA ASN A 98 10.87 -3.23 22.74
C ASN A 98 9.55 -2.47 22.91
N THR A 99 9.34 -1.44 22.09
CA THR A 99 8.17 -0.59 22.14
C THR A 99 7.54 -0.46 20.75
N SER A 100 6.22 -0.37 20.72
CA SER A 100 5.46 -0.12 19.48
C SER A 100 5.65 1.34 19.00
N HIS A 101 5.42 1.58 17.71
CA HIS A 101 5.47 2.91 17.08
C HIS A 101 6.84 3.60 17.15
N SER A 102 7.91 2.82 17.20
CA SER A 102 9.27 3.26 16.98
C SER A 102 9.71 2.83 15.59
N TYR A 103 9.95 3.79 14.70
CA TYR A 103 10.22 3.53 13.29
C TYR A 103 11.47 4.23 12.81
N VAL A 104 12.16 3.58 11.88
CA VAL A 104 13.14 4.23 11.02
C VAL A 104 12.52 4.36 9.64
N SER A 105 12.25 5.59 9.22
CA SER A 105 11.71 5.86 7.89
C SER A 105 12.84 6.34 6.99
N PRO A 106 13.31 5.52 6.04
CA PRO A 106 14.28 5.96 5.05
C PRO A 106 13.78 7.22 4.35
N ALA A 107 14.67 8.18 4.11
CA ALA A 107 14.35 9.27 3.22
C ALA A 107 14.05 8.64 1.86
N GLY A 108 12.81 8.82 1.38
CA GLY A 108 12.37 8.20 0.12
C GLY A 108 13.32 8.61 -1.00
N LEU A 109 14.03 7.64 -1.52
CA LEU A 109 14.60 7.73 -2.84
C LEU A 109 13.46 7.41 -3.82
N ASP A 110 12.47 8.29 -3.86
CA ASP A 110 11.54 8.30 -4.97
C ASP A 110 12.39 8.52 -6.21
N GLY A 111 12.60 7.46 -6.98
CA GLY A 111 13.34 7.55 -8.24
C GLY A 111 12.74 8.64 -9.14
N ASP A 112 13.31 8.88 -10.26
CA ASP A 112 12.74 9.85 -11.24
C ASP A 112 11.31 9.42 -11.58
N PRO A 113 10.27 10.22 -11.23
CA PRO A 113 8.88 9.89 -11.53
C PRO A 113 8.61 9.69 -13.03
N SER A 114 9.46 10.29 -13.90
CA SER A 114 9.35 10.13 -15.35
C SER A 114 9.72 8.72 -15.83
N LEU A 115 10.44 7.95 -15.02
CA LEU A 115 10.85 6.57 -15.28
C LEU A 115 9.91 5.54 -14.63
N ARG A 116 8.81 5.97 -14.00
CA ARG A 116 7.87 5.04 -13.37
C ARG A 116 7.33 4.05 -14.39
N ALA A 117 7.63 2.76 -14.18
CA ALA A 117 7.16 1.69 -15.04
C ALA A 117 5.64 1.60 -15.07
N GLY A 118 5.09 1.40 -16.25
CA GLY A 118 3.67 1.15 -16.42
C GLY A 118 3.30 -0.30 -16.11
N LEU A 119 2.15 -0.49 -15.44
CA LEU A 119 1.65 -1.79 -15.05
C LEU A 119 0.36 -2.09 -15.83
N LEU A 120 0.14 -3.34 -16.20
CA LEU A 120 -0.98 -3.72 -17.07
C LEU A 120 -2.06 -4.54 -16.36
N GLY A 121 -1.87 -4.88 -15.08
CA GLY A 121 -2.86 -5.63 -14.30
C GLY A 121 -3.05 -7.06 -14.78
N ALA A 122 -1.94 -7.79 -15.01
CA ALA A 122 -1.95 -9.17 -15.43
C ALA A 122 -0.80 -9.99 -14.79
N ASP A 123 -0.96 -11.30 -14.80
CA ASP A 123 0.10 -12.27 -14.49
C ASP A 123 0.68 -12.80 -15.81
N TYR A 124 2.01 -12.90 -15.88
CA TYR A 124 2.71 -13.23 -17.10
C TYR A 124 3.42 -14.58 -16.98
N GLY A 125 3.52 -15.28 -18.09
CA GLY A 125 4.36 -16.47 -18.22
C GLY A 125 5.82 -16.11 -18.53
N VAL A 126 6.61 -17.15 -18.69
CA VAL A 126 8.02 -16.98 -19.09
C VAL A 126 8.09 -16.36 -20.49
N PRO A 127 8.85 -15.26 -20.68
CA PRO A 127 9.07 -14.68 -21.99
C PRO A 127 9.67 -15.70 -22.97
N THR A 128 9.27 -15.61 -24.23
CA THR A 128 9.76 -16.43 -25.35
C THR A 128 10.16 -15.52 -26.51
N ASP A 129 10.77 -16.09 -27.55
CA ASP A 129 11.08 -15.34 -28.78
C ASP A 129 9.81 -14.81 -29.49
N ASP A 130 8.64 -15.36 -29.15
CA ASP A 130 7.34 -14.93 -29.66
C ASP A 130 6.69 -13.81 -28.84
N GLY A 131 7.27 -13.43 -27.70
CA GLY A 131 6.78 -12.40 -26.79
C GLY A 131 6.49 -12.91 -25.39
N VAL A 132 5.67 -12.17 -24.65
CA VAL A 132 5.32 -12.43 -23.23
C VAL A 132 3.89 -12.92 -23.15
N PRO A 133 3.65 -14.20 -22.77
CA PRO A 133 2.30 -14.73 -22.65
C PRO A 133 1.59 -14.17 -21.41
N ILE A 134 0.31 -13.83 -21.56
CA ILE A 134 -0.57 -13.47 -20.46
C ILE A 134 -1.15 -14.76 -19.86
N VAL A 135 -0.77 -15.06 -18.65
CA VAL A 135 -1.30 -16.21 -17.90
C VAL A 135 -2.70 -15.88 -17.38
N ARG A 136 -2.87 -14.67 -16.87
CA ARG A 136 -4.16 -14.22 -16.34
C ARG A 136 -4.26 -12.70 -16.38
N VAL A 137 -5.37 -12.17 -16.88
CA VAL A 137 -5.74 -10.77 -16.72
C VAL A 137 -6.49 -10.63 -15.39
N VAL A 138 -5.94 -9.83 -14.47
CA VAL A 138 -6.51 -9.68 -13.12
C VAL A 138 -7.93 -9.11 -13.20
N PRO A 139 -8.92 -9.74 -12.55
CA PRO A 139 -10.27 -9.23 -12.50
C PRO A 139 -10.36 -7.88 -11.80
N GLY A 140 -11.08 -6.94 -12.39
CA GLY A 140 -11.31 -5.66 -11.76
C GLY A 140 -12.44 -5.69 -10.72
N GLU A 141 -12.48 -4.64 -9.89
CA GLU A 141 -13.57 -4.35 -8.97
C GLU A 141 -14.33 -3.12 -9.45
N SER A 142 -15.61 -3.29 -9.78
CA SER A 142 -16.40 -2.25 -10.43
C SER A 142 -16.68 -1.02 -9.55
N SER A 143 -16.57 -1.17 -8.24
CA SER A 143 -16.79 -0.09 -7.27
C SER A 143 -15.54 0.77 -7.02
N ASP A 144 -14.37 0.33 -7.49
CA ASP A 144 -13.10 1.04 -7.34
C ASP A 144 -12.47 1.34 -8.71
N PRO A 145 -12.43 2.62 -9.14
CA PRO A 145 -11.83 3.01 -10.41
C PRO A 145 -10.34 2.69 -10.53
N LEU A 146 -9.62 2.55 -9.40
CA LEU A 146 -8.19 2.22 -9.36
C LEU A 146 -7.95 0.71 -9.46
N ALA A 147 -8.98 -0.10 -9.22
CA ALA A 147 -8.91 -1.56 -9.25
C ALA A 147 -9.42 -2.12 -10.58
N TRP A 148 -8.87 -1.64 -11.70
CA TRP A 148 -9.29 -2.07 -13.04
C TRP A 148 -8.10 -2.30 -13.97
N SER A 149 -7.93 -3.53 -14.46
CA SER A 149 -6.86 -3.82 -15.41
C SER A 149 -7.07 -3.07 -16.72
N PRO A 150 -6.09 -2.28 -17.21
CA PRO A 150 -6.18 -1.61 -18.51
C PRO A 150 -6.33 -2.58 -19.68
N LEU A 151 -5.93 -3.84 -19.52
CA LEU A 151 -6.11 -4.88 -20.54
C LEU A 151 -7.57 -5.30 -20.72
N ARG A 152 -8.46 -4.97 -19.77
CA ARG A 152 -9.90 -5.21 -19.87
C ARG A 152 -10.67 -4.04 -20.46
N ALA A 153 -10.02 -2.93 -20.74
CA ALA A 153 -10.69 -1.74 -21.30
C ALA A 153 -11.40 -2.05 -22.61
N ALA A 154 -12.47 -1.31 -22.87
CA ALA A 154 -13.19 -1.42 -24.14
C ALA A 154 -12.25 -1.16 -25.33
N GLY A 155 -12.30 -2.04 -26.34
CA GLY A 155 -11.40 -1.99 -27.50
C GLY A 155 -10.04 -2.64 -27.27
N VAL A 156 -9.59 -2.84 -26.04
CA VAL A 156 -8.37 -3.60 -25.68
C VAL A 156 -8.72 -5.07 -25.52
N ALA A 157 -9.53 -5.43 -24.57
CA ALA A 157 -10.15 -6.75 -24.34
C ALA A 157 -9.18 -7.94 -24.50
N LEU A 158 -8.00 -7.86 -23.86
CA LEU A 158 -7.07 -8.97 -23.79
C LEU A 158 -7.56 -10.03 -22.83
N ARG A 159 -7.13 -11.27 -23.05
CA ARG A 159 -7.55 -12.45 -22.31
C ARG A 159 -6.37 -13.30 -21.90
N ASP A 160 -6.64 -14.21 -20.99
CA ASP A 160 -5.73 -15.29 -20.63
C ASP A 160 -5.37 -16.08 -21.89
N GLY A 161 -4.08 -16.34 -22.10
CA GLY A 161 -3.52 -17.00 -23.29
C GLY A 161 -3.14 -16.07 -24.44
N ASP A 162 -3.49 -14.79 -24.43
CA ASP A 162 -2.95 -13.83 -25.39
C ASP A 162 -1.45 -13.59 -25.14
N VAL A 163 -0.72 -13.18 -26.15
CA VAL A 163 0.73 -12.91 -26.08
C VAL A 163 1.02 -11.46 -26.45
N ILE A 164 1.71 -10.73 -25.59
CA ILE A 164 2.22 -9.39 -25.90
C ILE A 164 3.52 -9.56 -26.66
N VAL A 165 3.52 -9.16 -27.93
CA VAL A 165 4.64 -9.35 -28.87
C VAL A 165 5.55 -8.14 -28.91
N ALA A 166 4.99 -6.92 -28.82
CA ALA A 166 5.75 -5.69 -28.87
C ALA A 166 5.05 -4.56 -28.09
N VAL A 167 5.83 -3.59 -27.64
CA VAL A 167 5.38 -2.32 -27.05
C VAL A 167 5.95 -1.18 -27.91
N ASP A 168 5.09 -0.29 -28.37
CA ASP A 168 5.46 0.84 -29.26
C ASP A 168 6.34 0.41 -30.44
N GLY A 169 6.05 -0.77 -31.02
CA GLY A 169 6.79 -1.37 -32.14
C GLY A 169 8.09 -2.09 -31.73
N ASN A 170 8.55 -1.99 -30.49
CA ASN A 170 9.75 -2.68 -30.01
C ASN A 170 9.38 -4.12 -29.61
N LYS A 171 9.97 -5.08 -30.30
CA LYS A 171 9.70 -6.51 -30.09
C LYS A 171 10.20 -6.97 -28.71
N LEU A 172 9.33 -7.64 -27.96
CA LEU A 172 9.67 -8.27 -26.68
C LEU A 172 10.37 -9.61 -26.89
N GLY A 173 11.25 -9.97 -25.96
CA GLY A 173 11.98 -11.24 -25.99
C GLY A 173 13.06 -11.28 -24.92
N HIS A 174 14.16 -11.96 -25.24
CA HIS A 174 15.29 -12.06 -24.32
C HIS A 174 16.06 -10.74 -24.16
N ASP A 175 16.10 -9.90 -25.23
CA ASP A 175 16.87 -8.65 -25.26
C ASP A 175 16.09 -7.45 -24.69
N LEU A 176 14.76 -7.52 -24.66
CA LEU A 176 13.88 -6.48 -24.14
C LEU A 176 12.74 -7.09 -23.34
N SER A 177 12.75 -6.88 -22.05
CA SER A 177 11.68 -7.34 -21.16
C SER A 177 10.45 -6.42 -21.25
N LEU A 178 9.28 -6.94 -20.85
CA LEU A 178 8.04 -6.14 -20.76
C LEU A 178 8.20 -4.96 -19.78
N GLY A 179 8.90 -5.17 -18.66
CA GLY A 179 9.13 -4.11 -17.68
C GLY A 179 9.96 -2.96 -18.24
N GLU A 180 11.06 -3.27 -18.92
CA GLU A 180 11.90 -2.27 -19.60
C GLU A 180 11.13 -1.53 -20.71
N ALA A 181 10.35 -2.26 -21.51
CA ALA A 181 9.54 -1.67 -22.58
C ALA A 181 8.43 -0.74 -22.06
N LEU A 182 8.01 -0.91 -20.80
CA LEU A 182 7.00 -0.08 -20.11
C LEU A 182 7.62 0.96 -19.17
N GLU A 183 8.94 1.11 -19.12
CA GLU A 183 9.59 2.15 -18.32
C GLU A 183 9.11 3.55 -18.75
N GLY A 184 8.76 4.39 -17.78
CA GLY A 184 8.23 5.73 -18.01
C GLY A 184 6.84 5.80 -18.68
N SER A 185 6.13 4.67 -18.78
CA SER A 185 4.83 4.62 -19.46
C SER A 185 3.62 4.75 -18.53
N ALA A 186 3.82 4.78 -17.21
CA ALA A 186 2.72 4.91 -16.25
C ALA A 186 1.85 6.15 -16.54
N GLY A 187 0.55 5.96 -16.76
CA GLY A 187 -0.39 7.03 -17.09
C GLY A 187 -0.28 7.58 -18.53
N ARG A 188 0.58 7.01 -19.37
CA ARG A 188 0.75 7.43 -20.77
C ARG A 188 0.25 6.35 -21.71
N THR A 189 -0.33 6.75 -22.84
CA THR A 189 -0.78 5.79 -23.85
C THR A 189 0.42 5.10 -24.51
N VAL A 190 0.39 3.77 -24.56
CA VAL A 190 1.32 2.93 -25.34
C VAL A 190 0.55 2.04 -26.30
N GLU A 191 1.19 1.65 -27.39
CA GLU A 191 0.65 0.66 -28.35
C GLU A 191 1.18 -0.74 -27.98
N LEU A 192 0.28 -1.68 -27.73
CA LEU A 192 0.65 -3.09 -27.62
C LEU A 192 0.35 -3.81 -28.93
N THR A 193 1.33 -4.52 -29.47
CA THR A 193 1.11 -5.53 -30.51
C THR A 193 0.86 -6.87 -29.81
N VAL A 194 -0.32 -7.44 -30.04
CA VAL A 194 -0.79 -8.63 -29.34
C VAL A 194 -1.16 -9.73 -30.32
N ARG A 195 -0.84 -10.97 -29.97
CA ARG A 195 -1.26 -12.18 -30.69
C ARG A 195 -2.34 -12.91 -29.89
N THR A 196 -3.49 -13.11 -30.52
CA THR A 196 -4.60 -13.93 -30.00
C THR A 196 -4.79 -15.13 -30.96
N GLY A 197 -4.40 -16.32 -30.54
CA GLY A 197 -4.29 -17.45 -31.48
C GLY A 197 -3.33 -17.14 -32.61
N ASP A 198 -3.82 -17.19 -33.86
CA ASP A 198 -3.05 -16.88 -35.06
C ASP A 198 -3.21 -15.40 -35.53
N GLN A 199 -4.02 -14.62 -34.82
CA GLN A 199 -4.31 -13.25 -35.23
C GLN A 199 -3.44 -12.23 -34.47
N MET A 200 -2.86 -11.32 -35.24
CA MET A 200 -2.13 -10.17 -34.70
C MET A 200 -3.03 -8.95 -34.73
N ARG A 201 -3.02 -8.18 -33.64
CA ARG A 201 -3.70 -6.87 -33.57
C ARG A 201 -2.89 -5.88 -32.75
N ARG A 202 -3.18 -4.61 -32.94
CA ARG A 202 -2.61 -3.51 -32.18
C ARG A 202 -3.70 -2.88 -31.33
N VAL A 203 -3.38 -2.57 -30.09
CA VAL A 203 -4.30 -1.92 -29.14
C VAL A 203 -3.55 -0.81 -28.41
N ALA A 204 -4.24 0.29 -28.17
CA ALA A 204 -3.72 1.37 -27.34
C ALA A 204 -4.21 1.16 -25.89
N VAL A 205 -3.27 1.21 -24.94
CA VAL A 205 -3.55 1.07 -23.52
C VAL A 205 -2.89 2.21 -22.74
N VAL A 206 -3.45 2.54 -21.59
CA VAL A 206 -2.83 3.45 -20.61
C VAL A 206 -2.43 2.61 -19.42
N PRO A 207 -1.14 2.25 -19.27
CA PRO A 207 -0.66 1.49 -18.13
C PRO A 207 -0.90 2.24 -16.82
N MET A 208 -1.23 1.49 -15.76
CA MET A 208 -1.42 2.04 -14.42
C MET A 208 -0.08 2.26 -13.72
N ALA A 209 -0.05 3.20 -12.78
CA ALA A 209 1.13 3.49 -11.98
C ALA A 209 1.25 2.58 -10.75
N ASP A 210 0.14 1.96 -10.34
CA ASP A 210 0.05 1.10 -9.16
C ASP A 210 -1.00 0.03 -9.36
N GLU A 211 -0.64 -1.23 -9.15
CA GLU A 211 -1.54 -2.38 -9.19
C GLU A 211 -2.06 -2.80 -7.80
N ALA A 212 -1.58 -2.19 -6.72
CA ALA A 212 -1.91 -2.65 -5.38
C ALA A 212 -3.43 -2.68 -5.11
N PRO A 213 -4.24 -1.67 -5.50
CA PRO A 213 -5.68 -1.73 -5.32
C PRO A 213 -6.32 -2.91 -6.10
N LEU A 214 -5.90 -3.11 -7.34
CA LEU A 214 -6.41 -4.20 -8.19
C LEU A 214 -6.06 -5.57 -7.59
N ARG A 215 -4.81 -5.77 -7.18
CA ARG A 215 -4.31 -7.01 -6.56
C ARG A 215 -4.97 -7.28 -5.22
N TYR A 216 -5.21 -6.24 -4.44
CA TYR A 216 -5.93 -6.32 -3.17
C TYR A 216 -7.35 -6.91 -3.36
N HIS A 217 -8.14 -6.33 -4.25
CA HIS A 217 -9.49 -6.80 -4.50
C HIS A 217 -9.55 -8.23 -5.06
N ASP A 218 -8.62 -8.59 -5.93
CA ASP A 218 -8.49 -9.96 -6.45
C ASP A 218 -8.15 -10.95 -5.32
N TRP A 219 -7.23 -10.57 -4.43
CA TRP A 219 -6.89 -11.38 -3.27
C TRP A 219 -8.08 -11.56 -2.33
N VAL A 220 -8.78 -10.50 -1.98
CA VAL A 220 -10.00 -10.56 -1.13
C VAL A 220 -11.06 -11.46 -1.77
N ALA A 221 -11.33 -11.29 -3.07
CA ALA A 221 -12.27 -12.13 -3.79
C ALA A 221 -11.87 -13.61 -3.80
N SER A 222 -10.57 -13.90 -3.90
CA SER A 222 -10.06 -15.28 -3.84
C SER A 222 -10.25 -15.89 -2.46
N ARG A 223 -10.04 -15.11 -1.39
CA ARG A 223 -10.25 -15.57 0.00
C ARG A 223 -11.73 -15.81 0.30
N ARG A 224 -12.59 -14.92 -0.18
CA ARG A 224 -14.05 -15.10 -0.06
C ARG A 224 -14.52 -16.39 -0.70
N ARG A 225 -14.14 -16.65 -1.93
CA ARG A 225 -14.45 -17.94 -2.62
C ARG A 225 -13.94 -19.13 -1.85
N TYR A 226 -12.70 -19.07 -1.36
CA TYR A 226 -12.12 -20.16 -0.56
C TYR A 226 -12.95 -20.45 0.69
N VAL A 227 -13.37 -19.44 1.44
CA VAL A 227 -14.21 -19.62 2.64
C VAL A 227 -15.58 -20.17 2.28
N GLU A 228 -16.20 -19.66 1.22
CA GLU A 228 -17.49 -20.13 0.72
C GLU A 228 -17.44 -21.62 0.33
N GLU A 229 -16.49 -22.00 -0.51
CA GLU A 229 -16.30 -23.37 -0.97
C GLU A 229 -16.01 -24.34 0.20
N ARG A 230 -15.10 -23.96 1.11
CA ARG A 230 -14.70 -24.80 2.24
C ARG A 230 -15.77 -24.95 3.31
N SER A 231 -16.65 -23.99 3.44
CA SER A 231 -17.76 -24.03 4.38
C SER A 231 -19.07 -24.58 3.78
N GLY A 232 -19.09 -24.86 2.47
CA GLY A 232 -20.32 -25.20 1.76
C GLY A 232 -21.33 -24.05 1.77
N GLY A 233 -20.87 -22.81 1.67
CA GLY A 233 -21.70 -21.60 1.67
C GLY A 233 -22.20 -21.18 3.06
N ARG A 234 -21.77 -21.81 4.15
CA ARG A 234 -22.27 -21.48 5.49
C ARG A 234 -21.60 -20.29 6.15
N LEU A 235 -20.36 -19.95 5.75
CA LEU A 235 -19.59 -18.85 6.36
C LEU A 235 -19.40 -17.70 5.36
N GLY A 236 -19.68 -16.49 5.83
CA GLY A 236 -19.32 -15.27 5.14
C GLY A 236 -17.87 -14.88 5.41
N TYR A 237 -17.31 -14.03 4.55
CA TYR A 237 -15.95 -13.52 4.67
C TYR A 237 -15.92 -12.03 4.43
N LEU A 238 -15.16 -11.32 5.26
CA LEU A 238 -14.83 -9.92 5.06
C LEU A 238 -13.35 -9.67 5.43
N HIS A 239 -12.74 -8.69 4.77
CA HIS A 239 -11.39 -8.25 5.05
C HIS A 239 -11.37 -6.75 5.40
N VAL A 240 -10.64 -6.39 6.45
CA VAL A 240 -10.44 -5.00 6.86
C VAL A 240 -8.95 -4.66 6.71
N PRO A 241 -8.55 -3.90 5.67
CA PRO A 241 -7.13 -3.67 5.34
C PRO A 241 -6.43 -2.67 6.25
N ASP A 242 -7.18 -1.77 6.86
CA ASP A 242 -6.69 -0.74 7.78
C ASP A 242 -7.79 -0.32 8.76
N MET A 243 -7.42 0.44 9.77
CA MET A 243 -8.36 1.02 10.74
C MET A 243 -8.50 2.53 10.53
N VAL A 244 -8.58 2.94 9.25
CA VAL A 244 -8.90 4.32 8.84
C VAL A 244 -10.09 4.32 7.89
N SER A 245 -10.28 5.39 7.12
CA SER A 245 -11.46 5.55 6.25
C SER A 245 -11.61 4.46 5.19
N ASN A 246 -10.50 3.95 4.64
CA ASN A 246 -10.54 2.91 3.63
C ASN A 246 -11.03 1.58 4.21
N GLY A 247 -10.45 1.10 5.31
CA GLY A 247 -10.89 -0.14 5.96
C GLY A 247 -12.33 -0.05 6.47
N TRP A 248 -12.75 1.14 6.93
CA TRP A 248 -14.14 1.38 7.32
C TRP A 248 -15.10 1.28 6.12
N ALA A 249 -14.75 1.82 4.97
CA ALA A 249 -15.53 1.68 3.74
C ALA A 249 -15.60 0.22 3.27
N GLU A 250 -14.46 -0.49 3.30
CA GLU A 250 -14.39 -1.91 2.94
C GLU A 250 -15.24 -2.79 3.85
N LEU A 251 -15.20 -2.55 5.17
CA LEU A 251 -16.08 -3.24 6.12
C LEU A 251 -17.55 -3.05 5.75
N HIS A 252 -17.97 -1.81 5.49
CA HIS A 252 -19.37 -1.52 5.15
C HIS A 252 -19.81 -2.15 3.84
N ARG A 253 -18.93 -2.20 2.86
CA ARG A 253 -19.20 -2.83 1.57
C ARG A 253 -19.37 -4.35 1.71
N GLN A 254 -18.57 -4.99 2.56
CA GLN A 254 -18.51 -6.44 2.66
C GLN A 254 -19.45 -7.02 3.70
N ILE A 255 -19.78 -6.27 4.77
CA ILE A 255 -20.55 -6.79 5.91
C ILE A 255 -21.97 -7.20 5.53
N VAL A 256 -22.57 -6.52 4.55
CA VAL A 256 -23.93 -6.81 4.06
C VAL A 256 -24.02 -8.25 3.54
N GLU A 257 -23.03 -8.68 2.77
CA GLU A 257 -22.97 -10.03 2.24
C GLU A 257 -22.53 -11.03 3.30
N ALA A 258 -21.47 -10.72 4.03
CA ALA A 258 -20.89 -11.62 5.04
C ALA A 258 -21.90 -12.00 6.13
N THR A 259 -22.79 -11.10 6.55
CA THR A 259 -23.78 -11.34 7.60
C THR A 259 -25.03 -12.12 7.16
N ARG A 260 -25.16 -12.44 5.88
CA ARG A 260 -26.23 -13.33 5.37
C ARG A 260 -26.01 -14.80 5.72
N HIS A 261 -24.76 -15.15 6.05
CA HIS A 261 -24.33 -16.50 6.36
C HIS A 261 -24.53 -16.85 7.85
N GLU A 262 -24.31 -18.12 8.20
CA GLU A 262 -24.48 -18.65 9.57
C GLU A 262 -23.38 -18.16 10.54
N GLY A 263 -22.23 -17.75 10.04
CA GLY A 263 -21.11 -17.19 10.77
C GLY A 263 -20.19 -16.39 9.86
N VAL A 264 -19.20 -15.69 10.43
CA VAL A 264 -18.33 -14.79 9.68
C VAL A 264 -16.85 -15.06 9.99
N VAL A 265 -16.04 -15.13 8.95
CA VAL A 265 -14.59 -15.01 9.03
C VAL A 265 -14.23 -13.55 8.78
N ALA A 266 -13.77 -12.86 9.81
CA ALA A 266 -13.29 -11.48 9.74
C ALA A 266 -11.75 -11.51 9.67
N ASP A 267 -11.21 -11.08 8.53
CA ASP A 267 -9.79 -11.17 8.23
C ASP A 267 -9.15 -9.78 8.38
N VAL A 268 -8.19 -9.66 9.27
CA VAL A 268 -7.40 -8.44 9.48
C VAL A 268 -5.92 -8.67 9.19
N ARG A 269 -5.59 -9.73 8.47
CA ARG A 269 -4.21 -9.94 8.02
C ARG A 269 -3.73 -8.75 7.20
N PHE A 270 -2.48 -8.34 7.42
CA PHE A 270 -1.87 -7.18 6.78
C PHE A 270 -2.57 -5.84 7.08
N ASN A 271 -3.33 -5.76 8.17
CA ASN A 271 -3.97 -4.51 8.58
C ASN A 271 -2.92 -3.53 9.10
N HIS A 272 -2.84 -2.37 8.50
CA HIS A 272 -1.84 -1.34 8.82
C HIS A 272 -2.18 -0.49 10.06
N GLY A 273 -3.28 -0.83 10.77
CA GLY A 273 -3.74 -0.07 11.93
C GLY A 273 -4.48 1.23 11.57
N GLY A 274 -4.65 2.07 12.56
CA GLY A 274 -5.39 3.33 12.46
C GLY A 274 -6.03 3.69 13.80
N HIS A 275 -7.32 4.05 13.80
CA HIS A 275 -8.04 4.51 14.99
C HIS A 275 -9.55 4.17 14.98
N THR A 276 -9.99 3.27 14.10
CA THR A 276 -11.40 2.87 13.98
C THR A 276 -11.70 1.48 14.53
N SER A 277 -10.75 0.83 15.19
CA SER A 277 -10.92 -0.53 15.73
C SER A 277 -12.15 -0.67 16.63
N GLN A 278 -12.44 0.33 17.48
CA GLN A 278 -13.60 0.32 18.34
C GLN A 278 -14.91 0.30 17.55
N LEU A 279 -15.00 1.02 16.43
CA LEU A 279 -16.17 1.00 15.55
C LEU A 279 -16.31 -0.35 14.85
N VAL A 280 -15.20 -0.99 14.48
CA VAL A 280 -15.19 -2.34 13.90
C VAL A 280 -15.70 -3.36 14.92
N VAL A 281 -15.20 -3.31 16.15
CA VAL A 281 -15.67 -4.16 17.25
C VAL A 281 -17.16 -3.94 17.51
N GLU A 282 -17.61 -2.68 17.66
CA GLU A 282 -19.02 -2.36 17.83
C GLU A 282 -19.88 -2.95 16.69
N ARG A 283 -19.41 -2.85 15.46
CA ARG A 283 -20.14 -3.34 14.29
C ARG A 283 -20.26 -4.87 14.28
N LEU A 284 -19.19 -5.57 14.61
CA LEU A 284 -19.15 -7.03 14.60
C LEU A 284 -19.82 -7.65 15.84
N SER A 285 -19.82 -6.96 16.99
CA SER A 285 -20.40 -7.46 18.24
C SER A 285 -21.91 -7.21 18.37
N ARG A 286 -22.55 -6.61 17.36
CA ARG A 286 -24.01 -6.37 17.39
C ARG A 286 -24.77 -7.68 17.50
N GLN A 287 -25.65 -7.75 18.50
CA GLN A 287 -26.55 -8.89 18.71
C GLN A 287 -27.83 -8.71 17.90
N VAL A 288 -28.35 -9.81 17.38
CA VAL A 288 -29.66 -9.84 16.75
C VAL A 288 -30.72 -9.70 17.84
N LEU A 289 -31.46 -8.60 17.84
CA LEU A 289 -32.53 -8.30 18.79
C LEU A 289 -33.92 -8.67 18.24
N GLY A 290 -34.03 -8.75 16.91
CA GLY A 290 -35.27 -9.06 16.22
C GLY A 290 -35.05 -9.32 14.74
N TRP A 291 -36.15 -9.60 14.04
CA TRP A 291 -36.15 -9.91 12.61
C TRP A 291 -37.24 -9.12 11.91
N ASP A 292 -36.90 -8.51 10.79
CA ASP A 292 -37.82 -7.85 9.89
C ASP A 292 -38.21 -8.80 8.76
N PHE A 293 -39.51 -9.03 8.62
CA PHE A 293 -40.10 -9.85 7.57
C PHE A 293 -40.88 -8.95 6.60
N GLY A 294 -40.48 -8.93 5.36
CA GLY A 294 -41.21 -8.24 4.31
C GLY A 294 -41.86 -9.23 3.34
N LYS A 295 -43.03 -8.88 2.85
CA LYS A 295 -43.75 -9.72 1.88
C LYS A 295 -42.95 -10.09 0.62
N TRP A 296 -41.98 -9.23 0.30
CA TRP A 296 -41.18 -9.32 -0.92
C TRP A 296 -39.71 -9.67 -0.68
N TYR A 297 -39.33 -10.05 0.55
CA TYR A 297 -37.98 -10.42 0.90
C TYR A 297 -37.85 -11.93 1.02
N ASP A 298 -36.92 -12.52 0.26
CA ASP A 298 -36.69 -13.96 0.29
C ASP A 298 -36.04 -14.39 1.63
N THR A 299 -35.35 -13.46 2.30
CA THR A 299 -34.70 -13.71 3.59
C THR A 299 -35.00 -12.58 4.57
N PRO A 300 -35.30 -12.91 5.84
CA PRO A 300 -35.49 -11.89 6.89
C PRO A 300 -34.24 -11.04 7.11
N ALA A 301 -34.42 -9.73 7.29
CA ALA A 301 -33.35 -8.86 7.74
C ALA A 301 -33.20 -8.89 9.27
N THR A 302 -32.00 -8.78 9.76
CA THR A 302 -31.75 -8.66 11.21
C THR A 302 -32.05 -7.25 11.69
N TYR A 303 -32.48 -7.14 12.96
CA TYR A 303 -32.53 -5.86 13.67
C TYR A 303 -31.57 -5.95 14.89
N PRO A 304 -30.53 -5.09 15.01
CA PRO A 304 -30.07 -4.11 14.01
C PRO A 304 -29.66 -4.74 12.67
N GLN A 305 -29.75 -3.95 11.61
CA GLN A 305 -29.39 -4.43 10.26
C GLN A 305 -27.91 -4.86 10.19
N ASN A 306 -27.69 -5.95 9.44
CA ASN A 306 -26.37 -6.56 9.25
C ASN A 306 -25.69 -6.91 10.58
N ALA A 307 -26.43 -7.38 11.58
CA ALA A 307 -25.87 -8.03 12.75
C ALA A 307 -25.43 -9.45 12.39
N VAL A 308 -24.29 -9.88 12.92
CA VAL A 308 -23.78 -11.25 12.70
C VAL A 308 -24.70 -12.25 13.36
N ARG A 309 -25.09 -13.30 12.65
CA ARG A 309 -26.10 -14.28 13.10
C ARG A 309 -25.53 -15.43 13.93
N GLY A 310 -24.22 -15.62 13.90
CA GLY A 310 -23.55 -16.73 14.56
C GLY A 310 -22.12 -16.41 14.96
N PRO A 311 -21.23 -17.41 15.00
CA PRO A 311 -19.88 -17.21 15.44
C PRO A 311 -19.08 -16.33 14.50
N ILE A 312 -18.12 -15.58 15.08
CA ILE A 312 -17.12 -14.81 14.36
C ILE A 312 -15.76 -15.43 14.66
N VAL A 313 -14.96 -15.63 13.64
CA VAL A 313 -13.55 -15.99 13.77
C VAL A 313 -12.72 -14.85 13.18
N MET A 314 -11.85 -14.26 14.02
CA MET A 314 -10.87 -13.27 13.57
C MET A 314 -9.63 -14.01 13.04
N VAL A 315 -9.15 -13.58 11.86
CA VAL A 315 -7.90 -14.08 11.26
C VAL A 315 -6.90 -12.94 11.21
N THR A 316 -5.74 -13.15 11.83
CA THR A 316 -4.66 -12.17 11.89
C THR A 316 -3.33 -12.80 11.45
N ASN A 317 -2.29 -11.99 11.29
CA ASN A 317 -0.92 -12.44 11.05
C ASN A 317 0.10 -11.44 11.66
N GLN A 318 1.38 -11.77 11.59
CA GLN A 318 2.48 -10.94 12.09
C GLN A 318 2.60 -9.55 11.44
N TRP A 319 1.88 -9.30 10.36
CA TRP A 319 1.87 -8.02 9.64
C TRP A 319 0.66 -7.13 10.00
N ALA A 320 -0.25 -7.65 10.82
CA ALA A 320 -1.29 -6.82 11.42
C ALA A 320 -0.65 -6.03 12.57
N GLY A 321 -0.76 -4.71 12.52
CA GLY A 321 -0.12 -3.86 13.51
C GLY A 321 -1.03 -2.75 14.05
N SER A 322 -0.63 -2.16 15.19
CA SER A 322 -1.38 -1.08 15.85
C SER A 322 -2.83 -1.48 16.11
N ASP A 323 -3.82 -0.67 15.76
CA ASP A 323 -5.25 -1.01 15.88
C ASP A 323 -5.64 -2.33 15.18
N GLY A 324 -4.91 -2.73 14.13
CA GLY A 324 -5.14 -4.01 13.44
C GLY A 324 -4.76 -5.23 14.28
N ASP A 325 -3.79 -5.10 15.17
CA ASP A 325 -3.42 -6.10 16.15
C ASP A 325 -4.37 -6.07 17.37
N ILE A 326 -4.69 -4.86 17.85
CA ILE A 326 -5.55 -4.67 19.04
C ILE A 326 -6.96 -5.22 18.82
N VAL A 327 -7.49 -5.19 17.61
CA VAL A 327 -8.85 -5.66 17.30
C VAL A 327 -8.99 -7.18 17.32
N SER A 328 -7.89 -7.93 17.28
CA SER A 328 -7.84 -9.42 17.15
C SER A 328 -7.99 -10.21 18.50
#